data_964b047c95efaa876916201d95d6ec95
#
_entry.id   964b047c95efaa876916201d95d6ec95
#
_cell.length_a   1.000
_cell.length_b   1.000
_cell.length_c   1.000
_cell.angle_alpha   90.00
_cell.angle_beta   90.00
_cell.angle_gamma   90.00
#
_symmetry.space_group_name_H-M   'P 1'
#
loop_
_entity.id
_entity.type
_entity.pdbx_description
1 polymer ?
#
loop_
_entity_poly.entity_id
_entity_poly.type
_entity_poly.pdbx_seq_one_letter_code
_entity_poly.pdbx_strand_id
1 'polypeptide(L)'
;MFLSDVLPTAYWSVENAGVKKNDTVIVLGCGPVGLMVQKFAWMKGAKRVIAIDFLEYRLQKAKAMNKVEIFDFTKNPDMGEYLKEITQGGADVVIDCVGMDGKKSPLEATMQKLKLQGGTIGPIQIATKAIKKCGTLQLTGVYGGNYHNFPLGAFFARNIKIKMGQAPVIHYMPELYEKIKNHELSPKEIITHKMSLDQAPKAYKIFNDYEDDCIKVVLKP
;
A
#
# COMPACT_ATOMS: atom_id res chain seq x y z
N MET A 1 20.35 -2.69 1.40
CA MET A 1 19.41 -1.99 2.27
C MET A 1 17.96 -2.29 1.91
N PHE A 2 17.43 -2.01 0.71
CA PHE A 2 16.00 -2.25 0.41
C PHE A 2 15.59 -3.73 0.32
N LEU A 3 16.52 -4.64 0.18
CA LEU A 3 16.29 -6.09 0.19
C LEU A 3 15.94 -6.65 1.58
N SER A 4 16.18 -5.89 2.65
CA SER A 4 15.88 -6.35 4.00
C SER A 4 14.42 -6.15 4.43
N ASP A 5 13.62 -5.38 3.66
CA ASP A 5 12.21 -5.11 3.99
C ASP A 5 11.39 -4.67 2.77
N VAL A 6 11.54 -3.42 2.32
CA VAL A 6 10.59 -2.76 1.39
C VAL A 6 10.35 -3.56 0.11
N LEU A 7 11.42 -4.06 -0.53
CA LEU A 7 11.28 -4.80 -1.79
C LEU A 7 10.65 -6.18 -1.60
N PRO A 8 11.16 -7.04 -0.67
CA PRO A 8 10.54 -8.33 -0.42
C PRO A 8 9.08 -8.20 0.03
N THR A 9 8.77 -7.22 0.86
CA THR A 9 7.40 -6.95 1.32
C THR A 9 6.48 -6.58 0.16
N ALA A 10 6.91 -5.67 -0.70
CA ALA A 10 6.12 -5.27 -1.86
C ALA A 10 5.97 -6.40 -2.90
N TYR A 11 7.04 -7.14 -3.16
CA TYR A 11 7.03 -8.27 -4.09
C TYR A 11 6.12 -9.39 -3.60
N TRP A 12 6.30 -9.80 -2.33
CA TRP A 12 5.44 -10.79 -1.68
C TRP A 12 3.97 -10.38 -1.71
N SER A 13 3.67 -9.10 -1.51
CA SER A 13 2.28 -8.63 -1.53
C SER A 13 1.60 -8.92 -2.85
N VAL A 14 2.30 -8.70 -3.96
CA VAL A 14 1.79 -8.95 -5.31
C VAL A 14 1.70 -10.45 -5.60
N GLU A 15 2.73 -11.22 -5.21
CA GLU A 15 2.73 -12.68 -5.35
C GLU A 15 1.63 -13.34 -4.52
N ASN A 16 1.56 -12.99 -3.23
CA ASN A 16 0.56 -13.54 -2.33
C ASN A 16 -0.86 -13.17 -2.76
N ALA A 17 -1.06 -11.92 -3.22
CA ALA A 17 -2.35 -11.50 -3.78
C ALA A 17 -2.74 -12.33 -5.01
N GLY A 18 -1.77 -12.89 -5.72
CA GLY A 18 -1.98 -13.65 -6.95
C GLY A 18 -2.27 -12.74 -8.14
N VAL A 19 -1.62 -11.58 -8.20
CA VAL A 19 -1.73 -10.67 -9.36
C VAL A 19 -1.21 -11.35 -10.61
N LYS A 20 -1.96 -11.24 -11.69
CA LYS A 20 -1.65 -11.87 -12.97
C LYS A 20 -1.93 -10.94 -14.14
N LYS A 21 -1.54 -11.41 -15.34
CA LYS A 21 -1.77 -10.68 -16.58
C LYS A 21 -3.24 -10.31 -16.75
N ASN A 22 -3.47 -9.07 -17.17
CA ASN A 22 -4.77 -8.46 -17.41
C ASN A 22 -5.61 -8.13 -16.17
N ASP A 23 -5.09 -8.27 -14.96
CA ASP A 23 -5.79 -7.83 -13.74
C ASP A 23 -5.88 -6.30 -13.66
N THR A 24 -6.96 -5.81 -13.08
CA THR A 24 -7.07 -4.46 -12.54
C THR A 24 -6.67 -4.53 -11.07
N VAL A 25 -5.66 -3.75 -10.68
CA VAL A 25 -5.11 -3.73 -9.33
C VAL A 25 -5.30 -2.34 -8.71
N ILE A 26 -5.88 -2.29 -7.51
CA ILE A 26 -5.94 -1.08 -6.70
C ILE A 26 -4.93 -1.21 -5.57
N VAL A 27 -4.09 -0.18 -5.39
CA VAL A 27 -3.11 -0.09 -4.31
C VAL A 27 -3.51 1.06 -3.38
N LEU A 28 -3.82 0.73 -2.15
CA LEU A 28 -4.13 1.71 -1.10
C LEU A 28 -2.84 2.08 -0.38
N GLY A 29 -2.47 3.36 -0.43
CA GLY A 29 -1.22 3.90 0.08
C GLY A 29 -0.12 4.01 -0.99
N CYS A 30 0.48 5.20 -1.10
CA CYS A 30 1.60 5.53 -2.00
C CYS A 30 2.90 5.79 -1.21
N GLY A 31 3.05 5.15 -0.06
CA GLY A 31 4.30 5.12 0.68
C GLY A 31 5.36 4.24 0.00
N PRO A 32 6.53 4.04 0.63
CA PRO A 32 7.63 3.26 0.03
C PRO A 32 7.22 1.86 -0.46
N VAL A 33 6.44 1.14 0.34
CA VAL A 33 5.93 -0.19 -0.02
C VAL A 33 4.92 -0.11 -1.17
N GLY A 34 3.93 0.79 -1.07
CA GLY A 34 2.90 0.94 -2.09
C GLY A 34 3.44 1.32 -3.46
N LEU A 35 4.46 2.20 -3.53
CA LEU A 35 5.14 2.55 -4.78
C LEU A 35 5.81 1.32 -5.43
N MET A 36 6.42 0.44 -4.64
CA MET A 36 7.02 -0.79 -5.15
C MET A 36 5.96 -1.83 -5.53
N VAL A 37 4.85 -1.94 -4.77
CA VAL A 37 3.70 -2.79 -5.13
C VAL A 37 3.14 -2.42 -6.49
N GLN A 38 2.94 -1.13 -6.77
CA GLN A 38 2.49 -0.64 -8.08
C GLN A 38 3.42 -1.10 -9.21
N LYS A 39 4.74 -0.97 -9.00
CA LYS A 39 5.76 -1.41 -9.96
C LYS A 39 5.70 -2.92 -10.19
N PHE A 40 5.62 -3.71 -9.14
CA PHE A 40 5.52 -5.17 -9.25
C PHE A 40 4.20 -5.63 -9.86
N ALA A 41 3.08 -4.92 -9.64
CA ALA A 41 1.82 -5.21 -10.31
C ALA A 41 1.94 -5.08 -11.83
N TRP A 42 2.62 -4.03 -12.33
CA TRP A 42 2.95 -3.91 -13.75
C TRP A 42 3.86 -5.03 -14.25
N MET A 43 4.89 -5.38 -13.50
CA MET A 43 5.81 -6.48 -13.86
C MET A 43 5.10 -7.84 -13.94
N LYS A 44 4.00 -8.05 -13.19
CA LYS A 44 3.13 -9.23 -13.30
C LYS A 44 2.13 -9.15 -14.45
N GLY A 45 2.12 -8.05 -15.20
CA GLY A 45 1.30 -7.89 -16.40
C GLY A 45 -0.13 -7.41 -16.09
N ALA A 46 -0.35 -6.74 -14.96
CA ALA A 46 -1.61 -6.03 -14.72
C ALA A 46 -1.93 -5.12 -15.91
N LYS A 47 -3.21 -5.03 -16.30
CA LYS A 47 -3.64 -4.12 -17.39
C LYS A 47 -3.93 -2.72 -16.90
N ARG A 48 -4.22 -2.57 -15.61
CA ARG A 48 -4.59 -1.32 -14.98
C ARG A 48 -4.13 -1.31 -13.53
N VAL A 49 -3.44 -0.26 -13.11
CA VAL A 49 -3.02 -0.05 -11.73
C VAL A 49 -3.50 1.31 -11.26
N ILE A 50 -4.24 1.32 -10.17
CA ILE A 50 -4.82 2.52 -9.55
C ILE A 50 -4.22 2.68 -8.17
N ALA A 51 -3.74 3.88 -7.86
CA ALA A 51 -3.10 4.22 -6.60
C ALA A 51 -3.93 5.23 -5.82
N ILE A 52 -4.13 4.97 -4.54
CA ILE A 52 -4.97 5.77 -3.64
C ILE A 52 -4.13 6.25 -2.47
N ASP A 53 -4.13 7.56 -2.23
CA ASP A 53 -3.52 8.19 -1.05
C ASP A 53 -4.28 9.48 -0.73
N PHE A 54 -3.83 10.27 0.25
CA PHE A 54 -4.33 11.61 0.53
C PHE A 54 -3.23 12.68 0.47
N LEU A 55 -1.99 12.26 0.38
CA LEU A 55 -0.83 13.16 0.28
C LEU A 55 -0.50 13.40 -1.19
N GLU A 56 -0.71 14.62 -1.65
CA GLU A 56 -0.55 14.98 -3.07
C GLU A 56 0.84 14.63 -3.60
N TYR A 57 1.91 14.91 -2.84
CA TYR A 57 3.28 14.61 -3.28
C TYR A 57 3.52 13.11 -3.50
N ARG A 58 2.87 12.23 -2.68
CA ARG A 58 2.93 10.77 -2.85
C ARG A 58 2.18 10.32 -4.10
N LEU A 59 1.00 10.89 -4.34
CA LEU A 59 0.22 10.63 -5.55
C LEU A 59 0.99 11.05 -6.80
N GLN A 60 1.56 12.24 -6.81
CA GLN A 60 2.38 12.71 -7.93
C GLN A 60 3.63 11.83 -8.14
N LYS A 61 4.27 11.38 -7.07
CA LYS A 61 5.38 10.42 -7.16
C LYS A 61 4.94 9.10 -7.78
N ALA A 62 3.79 8.57 -7.37
CA ALA A 62 3.22 7.33 -7.94
C ALA A 62 2.95 7.49 -9.44
N LYS A 63 2.33 8.58 -9.84
CA LYS A 63 2.06 8.91 -11.25
C LYS A 63 3.34 9.04 -12.08
N ALA A 64 4.32 9.81 -11.59
CA ALA A 64 5.57 10.05 -12.31
C ALA A 64 6.43 8.77 -12.43
N MET A 65 6.53 8.00 -11.35
CA MET A 65 7.39 6.81 -11.27
C MET A 65 6.78 5.59 -11.97
N ASN A 66 5.50 5.34 -11.76
CA ASN A 66 4.84 4.10 -12.16
C ASN A 66 3.77 4.29 -13.24
N LYS A 67 3.47 5.54 -13.65
CA LYS A 67 2.43 5.86 -14.65
C LYS A 67 1.06 5.25 -14.31
N VAL A 68 0.72 5.22 -13.02
CA VAL A 68 -0.55 4.73 -12.51
C VAL A 68 -1.61 5.83 -12.51
N GLU A 69 -2.88 5.44 -12.51
CA GLU A 69 -3.98 6.36 -12.20
C GLU A 69 -3.95 6.67 -10.71
N ILE A 70 -4.17 7.93 -10.35
CA ILE A 70 -4.08 8.38 -8.96
C ILE A 70 -5.39 9.03 -8.50
N PHE A 71 -5.81 8.73 -7.28
CA PHE A 71 -6.97 9.36 -6.67
C PHE A 71 -6.71 9.69 -5.20
N ASP A 72 -7.09 10.90 -4.82
CA ASP A 72 -7.12 11.35 -3.44
C ASP A 72 -8.47 10.95 -2.82
N PHE A 73 -8.42 10.03 -1.84
CA PHE A 73 -9.64 9.53 -1.22
C PHE A 73 -10.39 10.59 -0.40
N THR A 74 -9.76 11.70 -0.04
CA THR A 74 -10.41 12.78 0.71
C THR A 74 -11.32 13.63 -0.19
N LYS A 75 -11.13 13.57 -1.50
CA LYS A 75 -11.92 14.34 -2.49
C LYS A 75 -13.23 13.64 -2.90
N ASN A 76 -13.40 12.38 -2.48
CA ASN A 76 -14.62 11.64 -2.74
C ASN A 76 -15.10 10.96 -1.45
N PRO A 77 -16.28 11.32 -0.92
CA PRO A 77 -16.79 10.75 0.34
C PRO A 77 -17.06 9.25 0.28
N ASP A 78 -17.30 8.69 -0.92
CA ASP A 78 -17.43 7.26 -1.14
C ASP A 78 -16.44 6.77 -2.21
N MET A 79 -15.16 6.89 -1.90
CA MET A 79 -14.08 6.46 -2.79
C MET A 79 -14.23 4.98 -3.20
N GLY A 80 -14.70 4.12 -2.31
CA GLY A 80 -14.84 2.70 -2.61
C GLY A 80 -15.88 2.43 -3.70
N GLU A 81 -17.05 3.07 -3.66
CA GLU A 81 -18.07 2.93 -4.70
C GLU A 81 -17.64 3.59 -6.00
N TYR A 82 -17.01 4.76 -5.94
CA TYR A 82 -16.41 5.42 -7.10
C TYR A 82 -15.41 4.51 -7.82
N LEU A 83 -14.51 3.88 -7.09
CA LEU A 83 -13.53 2.94 -7.65
C LEU A 83 -14.19 1.73 -8.31
N LYS A 84 -15.26 1.21 -7.71
CA LYS A 84 -16.04 0.12 -8.30
C LYS A 84 -16.69 0.54 -9.62
N GLU A 85 -17.23 1.76 -9.69
CA GLU A 85 -17.84 2.31 -10.90
C GLU A 85 -16.83 2.44 -12.03
N ILE A 86 -15.70 3.14 -11.81
CA ILE A 86 -14.67 3.37 -12.84
C ILE A 86 -13.94 2.09 -13.27
N THR A 87 -14.02 1.03 -12.46
CA THR A 87 -13.49 -0.31 -12.78
C THR A 87 -14.56 -1.27 -13.31
N GLN A 88 -15.78 -0.77 -13.54
CA GLN A 88 -16.90 -1.55 -14.12
C GLN A 88 -17.23 -2.81 -13.30
N GLY A 89 -17.38 -2.64 -12.00
CA GLY A 89 -17.77 -3.72 -11.08
C GLY A 89 -16.73 -4.11 -10.04
N GLY A 90 -15.59 -3.44 -10.02
CA GLY A 90 -14.54 -3.60 -9.03
C GLY A 90 -13.23 -4.17 -9.58
N ALA A 91 -12.15 -4.00 -8.81
CA ALA A 91 -10.83 -4.51 -9.15
C ALA A 91 -10.69 -6.02 -8.89
N ASP A 92 -9.84 -6.67 -9.67
CA ASP A 92 -9.47 -8.08 -9.48
C ASP A 92 -8.74 -8.28 -8.15
N VAL A 93 -7.85 -7.34 -7.84
CA VAL A 93 -7.02 -7.36 -6.64
C VAL A 93 -7.00 -5.97 -6.01
N VAL A 94 -7.16 -5.91 -4.70
CA VAL A 94 -6.91 -4.71 -3.89
C VAL A 94 -5.79 -5.04 -2.91
N ILE A 95 -4.75 -4.20 -2.88
CA ILE A 95 -3.60 -4.38 -1.97
C ILE A 95 -3.56 -3.18 -1.02
N ASP A 96 -3.73 -3.44 0.26
CA ASP A 96 -3.60 -2.44 1.30
C ASP A 96 -2.14 -2.35 1.78
N CYS A 97 -1.53 -1.18 1.58
CA CYS A 97 -0.18 -0.82 2.03
C CYS A 97 -0.19 0.25 3.12
N VAL A 98 -1.35 0.54 3.73
CA VAL A 98 -1.52 1.56 4.77
C VAL A 98 -1.54 0.93 6.16
N GLY A 99 -2.40 -0.08 6.34
CA GLY A 99 -2.61 -0.68 7.65
C GLY A 99 -3.25 0.30 8.65
N MET A 100 -2.84 0.19 9.91
CA MET A 100 -3.41 0.98 11.00
C MET A 100 -2.94 2.45 11.06
N ASP A 101 -1.96 2.84 10.26
CA ASP A 101 -1.37 4.19 10.27
C ASP A 101 -2.07 5.18 9.33
N GLY A 102 -3.19 4.78 8.74
CA GLY A 102 -4.00 5.65 7.90
C GLY A 102 -4.68 6.78 8.66
N LYS A 103 -5.26 7.73 7.90
CA LYS A 103 -6.04 8.83 8.46
C LYS A 103 -7.23 8.29 9.25
N LYS A 104 -7.30 8.65 10.51
CA LYS A 104 -8.33 8.18 11.45
C LYS A 104 -9.54 9.10 11.45
N SER A 105 -10.73 8.52 11.56
CA SER A 105 -11.94 9.28 11.91
C SER A 105 -11.86 9.77 13.37
N PRO A 106 -12.63 10.80 13.75
CA PRO A 106 -12.68 11.25 15.15
C PRO A 106 -13.06 10.15 16.14
N LEU A 107 -13.93 9.24 15.74
CA LEU A 107 -14.35 8.10 16.57
C LEU A 107 -13.20 7.11 16.76
N GLU A 108 -12.50 6.74 15.67
CA GLU A 108 -11.34 5.84 15.75
C GLU A 108 -10.20 6.44 16.58
N ALA A 109 -9.95 7.77 16.47
CA ALA A 109 -8.98 8.45 17.28
C ALA A 109 -9.33 8.40 18.78
N THR A 110 -10.61 8.50 19.11
CA THR A 110 -11.10 8.37 20.50
C THR A 110 -10.98 6.93 20.99
N MET A 111 -11.39 5.95 20.19
CA MET A 111 -11.27 4.53 20.52
C MET A 111 -9.82 4.09 20.72
N GLN A 112 -8.89 4.64 19.92
CA GLN A 112 -7.47 4.38 20.09
C GLN A 112 -6.92 4.97 21.38
N LYS A 113 -7.31 6.21 21.74
CA LYS A 113 -6.93 6.82 23.04
C LYS A 113 -7.42 5.97 24.21
N LEU A 114 -8.58 5.36 24.10
CA LEU A 114 -9.15 4.45 25.10
C LEU A 114 -8.57 3.02 25.01
N LYS A 115 -7.60 2.75 24.12
CA LYS A 115 -7.01 1.43 23.84
C LYS A 115 -8.03 0.37 23.41
N LEU A 116 -9.16 0.79 22.84
CA LEU A 116 -10.21 -0.11 22.35
C LEU A 116 -10.00 -0.55 20.89
N GLN A 117 -9.18 0.19 20.13
CA GLN A 117 -8.84 -0.12 18.74
C GLN A 117 -7.38 0.25 18.43
N GLY A 118 -6.70 -0.54 17.59
CA GLY A 118 -5.28 -0.38 17.27
C GLY A 118 -4.96 0.65 16.17
N GLY A 119 -5.99 1.17 15.44
CA GLY A 119 -5.78 2.08 14.32
C GLY A 119 -7.05 2.28 13.49
N THR A 120 -6.91 2.65 12.21
CA THR A 120 -8.05 2.80 11.29
C THR A 120 -8.33 1.53 10.49
N ILE A 121 -9.61 1.30 10.15
CA ILE A 121 -10.04 0.31 9.16
C ILE A 121 -10.48 0.96 7.84
N GLY A 122 -10.24 2.26 7.69
CA GLY A 122 -10.62 3.03 6.49
C GLY A 122 -10.18 2.38 5.18
N PRO A 123 -8.93 1.91 5.03
CA PRO A 123 -8.49 1.20 3.84
C PRO A 123 -9.32 -0.07 3.56
N ILE A 124 -9.65 -0.85 4.60
CA ILE A 124 -10.48 -2.06 4.47
C ILE A 124 -11.90 -1.70 4.01
N GLN A 125 -12.47 -0.60 4.50
CA GLN A 125 -13.80 -0.14 4.08
C GLN A 125 -13.82 0.28 2.60
N ILE A 126 -12.80 1.01 2.13
CA ILE A 126 -12.63 1.34 0.72
C ILE A 126 -12.49 0.06 -0.10
N ALA A 127 -11.59 -0.85 0.31
CA ALA A 127 -11.37 -2.13 -0.36
C ALA A 127 -12.64 -2.97 -0.47
N THR A 128 -13.45 -2.99 0.60
CA THR A 128 -14.71 -3.76 0.64
C THR A 128 -15.65 -3.38 -0.50
N LYS A 129 -15.73 -2.11 -0.87
CA LYS A 129 -16.56 -1.64 -1.98
C LYS A 129 -15.87 -1.80 -3.33
N ALA A 130 -14.59 -1.44 -3.39
CA ALA A 130 -13.81 -1.36 -4.61
C ALA A 130 -13.45 -2.72 -5.26
N ILE A 131 -13.49 -3.81 -4.48
CA ILE A 131 -13.14 -5.15 -4.96
C ILE A 131 -14.31 -5.84 -5.65
N LYS A 132 -14.08 -6.52 -6.78
CA LYS A 132 -15.11 -7.30 -7.46
C LYS A 132 -15.46 -8.61 -6.72
N LYS A 133 -16.59 -9.24 -7.06
CA LYS A 133 -16.91 -10.60 -6.61
C LYS A 133 -15.77 -11.56 -6.96
N CYS A 134 -15.47 -12.48 -6.05
CA CYS A 134 -14.37 -13.46 -6.17
C CYS A 134 -12.97 -12.84 -6.28
N GLY A 135 -12.81 -11.52 -6.06
CA GLY A 135 -11.53 -10.84 -6.05
C GLY A 135 -10.67 -11.16 -4.82
N THR A 136 -9.44 -10.64 -4.79
CA THR A 136 -8.50 -10.84 -3.69
C THR A 136 -8.18 -9.52 -3.00
N LEU A 137 -8.37 -9.47 -1.69
CA LEU A 137 -7.87 -8.42 -0.81
C LEU A 137 -6.59 -8.90 -0.13
N GLN A 138 -5.48 -8.22 -0.38
CA GLN A 138 -4.21 -8.44 0.29
C GLN A 138 -3.99 -7.34 1.34
N LEU A 139 -3.86 -7.73 2.59
CA LEU A 139 -3.48 -6.84 3.68
C LEU A 139 -1.97 -6.96 3.92
N THR A 140 -1.23 -5.95 3.49
CA THR A 140 0.21 -5.82 3.68
C THR A 140 0.52 -4.80 4.77
N GLY A 141 -0.34 -3.80 4.90
CA GLY A 141 -0.31 -2.87 6.02
C GLY A 141 -0.43 -3.59 7.36
N VAL A 142 0.24 -3.08 8.38
CA VAL A 142 0.26 -3.70 9.71
C VAL A 142 -1.06 -3.39 10.44
N TYR A 143 -1.67 -4.44 10.96
CA TYR A 143 -2.85 -4.36 11.82
C TYR A 143 -2.55 -5.01 13.16
N GLY A 144 -2.54 -4.22 14.23
CA GLY A 144 -2.29 -4.69 15.59
C GLY A 144 -3.55 -4.58 16.45
N GLY A 145 -3.89 -5.66 17.16
CA GLY A 145 -5.03 -5.68 18.08
C GLY A 145 -6.37 -6.03 17.43
N ASN A 146 -7.44 -5.71 18.14
CA ASN A 146 -8.81 -6.03 17.72
C ASN A 146 -9.41 -4.87 16.92
N TYR A 147 -10.15 -5.20 15.87
CA TYR A 147 -10.88 -4.23 15.05
C TYR A 147 -12.37 -4.51 15.11
N HIS A 148 -13.13 -3.55 15.62
CA HIS A 148 -14.59 -3.58 15.56
C HIS A 148 -15.05 -3.19 14.16
N ASN A 149 -16.24 -3.66 13.77
CA ASN A 149 -16.86 -3.36 12.45
C ASN A 149 -16.08 -3.88 11.24
N PHE A 150 -15.26 -4.93 11.40
CA PHE A 150 -14.66 -5.60 10.25
C PHE A 150 -15.75 -6.18 9.36
N PRO A 151 -15.78 -5.87 8.04
CA PRO A 151 -16.92 -6.17 7.18
C PRO A 151 -16.96 -7.63 6.69
N LEU A 152 -16.81 -8.59 7.60
CA LEU A 152 -16.70 -10.02 7.29
C LEU A 152 -17.89 -10.54 6.46
N GLY A 153 -19.11 -10.12 6.81
CA GLY A 153 -20.32 -10.54 6.09
C GLY A 153 -20.33 -10.07 4.63
N ALA A 154 -19.82 -8.87 4.36
CA ALA A 154 -19.71 -8.34 3.00
C ALA A 154 -18.68 -9.11 2.16
N PHE A 155 -17.59 -9.55 2.76
CA PHE A 155 -16.59 -10.39 2.10
C PHE A 155 -17.13 -11.80 1.83
N PHE A 156 -17.79 -12.40 2.83
CA PHE A 156 -18.41 -13.72 2.71
C PHE A 156 -19.45 -13.75 1.58
N ALA A 157 -20.37 -12.79 1.54
CA ALA A 157 -21.45 -12.73 0.55
C ALA A 157 -20.95 -12.59 -0.91
N ARG A 158 -19.70 -12.17 -1.11
CA ARG A 158 -19.12 -11.94 -2.44
C ARG A 158 -17.94 -12.87 -2.77
N ASN A 159 -17.70 -13.89 -1.95
CA ASN A 159 -16.59 -14.83 -2.11
C ASN A 159 -15.22 -14.14 -2.22
N ILE A 160 -14.98 -13.09 -1.42
CA ILE A 160 -13.71 -12.38 -1.41
C ILE A 160 -12.63 -13.23 -0.72
N LYS A 161 -11.50 -13.35 -1.36
CA LYS A 161 -10.31 -13.97 -0.75
C LYS A 161 -9.54 -12.91 0.03
N ILE A 162 -9.37 -13.12 1.34
CA ILE A 162 -8.55 -12.24 2.17
C ILE A 162 -7.22 -12.94 2.42
N LYS A 163 -6.14 -12.25 2.09
CA LYS A 163 -4.77 -12.72 2.30
C LYS A 163 -4.00 -11.70 3.13
N MET A 164 -3.22 -12.15 4.08
CA MET A 164 -2.48 -11.28 4.99
C MET A 164 -1.28 -12.03 5.58
N GLY A 165 -0.41 -11.31 6.24
CA GLY A 165 0.71 -11.89 6.99
C GLY A 165 1.98 -11.05 6.88
N GLN A 166 3.08 -11.62 7.36
CA GLN A 166 4.41 -11.04 7.26
C GLN A 166 5.16 -11.61 6.05
N ALA A 167 5.85 -10.75 5.34
CA ALA A 167 6.62 -11.17 4.16
C ALA A 167 7.78 -12.09 4.55
N PRO A 168 7.96 -13.23 3.89
CA PRO A 168 9.13 -14.09 4.08
C PRO A 168 10.35 -13.48 3.36
N VAL A 169 10.91 -12.43 3.95
CA VAL A 169 11.92 -11.54 3.35
C VAL A 169 13.10 -12.34 2.77
N ILE A 170 13.67 -13.26 3.55
CA ILE A 170 14.86 -14.04 3.15
C ILE A 170 14.56 -14.87 1.90
N HIS A 171 13.34 -15.39 1.76
CA HIS A 171 12.92 -16.19 0.60
C HIS A 171 13.02 -15.41 -0.73
N TYR A 172 12.65 -14.13 -0.72
CA TYR A 172 12.63 -13.33 -1.94
C TYR A 172 13.93 -12.56 -2.22
N MET A 173 14.85 -12.48 -1.26
CA MET A 173 16.09 -11.71 -1.42
C MET A 173 16.94 -12.13 -2.63
N PRO A 174 17.18 -13.45 -2.89
CA PRO A 174 17.99 -13.86 -4.03
C PRO A 174 17.42 -13.42 -5.37
N GLU A 175 16.12 -13.63 -5.60
CA GLU A 175 15.45 -13.26 -6.84
C GLU A 175 15.47 -11.73 -7.06
N LEU A 176 15.16 -10.96 -6.02
CA LEU A 176 15.16 -9.51 -6.07
C LEU A 176 16.56 -8.93 -6.26
N TYR A 177 17.58 -9.59 -5.70
CA TYR A 177 18.97 -9.20 -5.92
C TYR A 177 19.36 -9.34 -7.40
N GLU A 178 19.02 -10.48 -8.04
CA GLU A 178 19.29 -10.66 -9.47
C GLU A 178 18.52 -9.64 -10.34
N LYS A 179 17.26 -9.33 -10.03
CA LYS A 179 16.51 -8.28 -10.74
C LYS A 179 17.18 -6.90 -10.64
N ILE A 180 17.75 -6.55 -9.48
CA ILE A 180 18.49 -5.30 -9.32
C ILE A 180 19.80 -5.33 -10.12
N LYS A 181 20.55 -6.42 -10.06
CA LYS A 181 21.81 -6.62 -10.76
C LYS A 181 21.64 -6.54 -12.28
N ASN A 182 20.55 -7.10 -12.78
CA ASN A 182 20.19 -7.07 -14.21
C ASN A 182 19.53 -5.75 -14.65
N HIS A 183 19.45 -4.76 -13.78
CA HIS A 183 18.81 -3.47 -14.06
C HIS A 183 17.30 -3.53 -14.38
N GLU A 184 16.63 -4.64 -14.06
CA GLU A 184 15.18 -4.78 -14.21
C GLU A 184 14.41 -4.00 -13.14
N LEU A 185 15.06 -3.71 -12.00
CA LEU A 185 14.49 -3.06 -10.84
C LEU A 185 15.46 -2.04 -10.24
N SER A 186 14.98 -0.81 -10.04
CA SER A 186 15.73 0.25 -9.36
C SER A 186 15.02 0.71 -8.08
N PRO A 187 15.42 0.20 -6.90
CA PRO A 187 14.80 0.63 -5.64
C PRO A 187 15.21 2.06 -5.23
N LYS A 188 16.22 2.65 -5.88
CA LYS A 188 16.68 4.02 -5.58
C LYS A 188 15.63 5.07 -5.93
N GLU A 189 14.68 4.74 -6.78
CA GLU A 189 13.62 5.65 -7.23
C GLU A 189 12.73 6.17 -6.11
N ILE A 190 12.60 5.42 -5.00
CA ILE A 190 11.81 5.88 -3.83
C ILE A 190 12.58 6.76 -2.85
N ILE A 191 13.92 6.91 -3.02
CA ILE A 191 14.72 7.73 -2.10
C ILE A 191 14.44 9.20 -2.42
N THR A 192 13.96 9.93 -1.42
CA THR A 192 13.78 11.39 -1.49
C THR A 192 14.87 12.12 -0.73
N HIS A 193 15.37 11.54 0.37
CA HIS A 193 16.32 12.21 1.25
C HIS A 193 17.55 11.33 1.52
N LYS A 194 18.72 11.97 1.52
CA LYS A 194 19.98 11.37 1.96
C LYS A 194 20.54 12.28 3.04
N MET A 195 20.70 11.75 4.24
CA MET A 195 21.14 12.51 5.40
C MET A 195 22.27 11.76 6.10
N SER A 196 23.06 12.47 6.90
CA SER A 196 24.07 11.85 7.77
C SER A 196 23.43 11.18 8.98
N LEU A 197 24.12 10.26 9.62
CA LEU A 197 23.58 9.50 10.75
C LEU A 197 23.26 10.37 11.96
N ASP A 198 24.05 11.44 12.19
CA ASP A 198 23.81 12.43 13.25
C ASP A 198 22.48 13.20 13.05
N GLN A 199 21.98 13.28 11.81
CA GLN A 199 20.69 13.89 11.50
C GLN A 199 19.50 12.92 11.63
N ALA A 200 19.70 11.73 12.19
CA ALA A 200 18.63 10.74 12.36
C ALA A 200 17.38 11.30 13.06
N PRO A 201 17.46 12.08 14.16
CA PRO A 201 16.26 12.64 14.78
C PRO A 201 15.44 13.50 13.82
N LYS A 202 16.09 14.34 12.99
CA LYS A 202 15.43 15.13 11.96
C LYS A 202 14.82 14.25 10.88
N ALA A 203 15.53 13.22 10.43
CA ALA A 203 15.05 12.28 9.42
C ALA A 203 13.76 11.56 9.87
N TYR A 204 13.71 11.11 11.11
CA TYR A 204 12.51 10.51 11.69
C TYR A 204 11.35 11.50 11.76
N LYS A 205 11.63 12.75 12.16
CA LYS A 205 10.61 13.80 12.27
C LYS A 205 9.98 14.08 10.91
N ILE A 206 10.75 14.42 9.88
CA ILE A 206 10.21 14.75 8.55
C ILE A 206 9.43 13.59 7.93
N PHE A 207 9.86 12.34 8.19
CA PHE A 207 9.13 11.17 7.71
C PHE A 207 7.79 10.98 8.44
N ASN A 208 7.80 11.09 9.78
CA ASN A 208 6.62 10.88 10.61
C ASN A 208 5.57 11.98 10.43
N ASP A 209 6.03 13.22 10.29
CA ASP A 209 5.17 14.40 10.21
C ASP A 209 4.75 14.74 8.77
N TYR A 210 5.16 13.90 7.79
CA TYR A 210 4.89 14.07 6.35
C TYR A 210 5.42 15.39 5.80
N GLU A 211 6.54 15.88 6.33
CA GLU A 211 7.19 17.11 5.91
C GLU A 211 8.13 16.87 4.72
N ASP A 212 8.42 17.93 3.96
CA ASP A 212 9.48 18.00 2.93
C ASP A 212 9.31 16.95 1.80
N ASP A 213 8.07 16.59 1.48
CA ASP A 213 7.73 15.55 0.49
C ASP A 213 8.46 14.21 0.73
N CYS A 214 8.71 13.89 2.00
CA CYS A 214 9.50 12.76 2.40
C CYS A 214 8.79 11.43 2.14
N ILE A 215 9.40 10.59 1.29
CA ILE A 215 8.96 9.22 1.03
C ILE A 215 9.92 8.21 1.68
N LYS A 216 11.21 8.36 1.45
CA LYS A 216 12.22 7.48 2.03
C LYS A 216 13.52 8.22 2.30
N VAL A 217 13.98 8.14 3.54
CA VAL A 217 15.29 8.65 3.96
C VAL A 217 16.31 7.53 3.96
N VAL A 218 17.51 7.83 3.50
CA VAL A 218 18.70 7.01 3.65
C VAL A 218 19.69 7.74 4.54
N LEU A 219 20.04 7.15 5.66
CA LEU A 219 21.07 7.64 6.55
C LEU A 219 22.43 7.06 6.14
N LYS A 220 23.46 7.90 6.11
CA LYS A 220 24.83 7.49 5.86
C LYS A 220 25.64 7.71 7.14
N PRO A 221 26.52 6.78 7.50
CA PRO A 221 27.51 6.99 8.56
C PRO A 221 28.41 8.17 8.31
#